data_05f97e08604a966a3d91a70c1a7a25a6
#
_entry.id   05f97e08604a966a3d91a70c1a7a25a6
#
_cell.length_a   1.000
_cell.length_b   1.000
_cell.length_c   1.000
_cell.angle_alpha   90.00
_cell.angle_beta   90.00
_cell.angle_gamma   90.00
#
_symmetry.space_group_name_H-M   'P 1'
#
loop_
_entity.id
_entity.type
_entity.pdbx_description
1 polymer ?
#
loop_
_entity_poly.entity_id
_entity_poly.type
_entity_poly.pdbx_seq_one_letter_code
_entity_poly.pdbx_strand_id
1 'polypeptide(L)'
;MSVLNGPRIERRRVIVNNSAYWGTMLDDGQLRLDDGRLVDPATVQHLPPLEPLPSKIIAVHLSYSSRGIESRNNPKPTETPTYFTKPITSLNSHGGELVKPDGIKYLNYEGEFAAIIGKVTRNVTPEEAWDCIAGFAPVLDMGAQDFRDTDQGSMLRVKGMDGFCPLG
;
A
#
# COMPACT_ATOMS: atom_id res chain seq x y z
N MET A 1 -16.31 -14.33 -11.45
CA MET A 1 -16.90 -13.89 -10.16
C MET A 1 -16.22 -12.60 -9.78
N SER A 2 -16.98 -11.54 -9.52
CA SER A 2 -16.41 -10.28 -9.07
C SER A 2 -15.66 -10.49 -7.75
N VAL A 3 -14.46 -9.93 -7.62
CA VAL A 3 -13.64 -9.94 -6.39
C VAL A 3 -14.44 -9.46 -5.15
N LEU A 4 -15.51 -8.71 -5.38
CA LEU A 4 -16.38 -8.19 -4.31
C LEU A 4 -17.37 -9.22 -3.76
N ASN A 5 -17.60 -10.35 -4.44
CA ASN A 5 -18.60 -11.37 -4.08
C ASN A 5 -17.98 -12.71 -3.61
N GLY A 6 -16.66 -12.79 -3.54
CA GLY A 6 -15.95 -13.96 -3.01
C GLY A 6 -15.84 -13.94 -1.48
N PRO A 7 -15.47 -15.08 -0.86
CA PRO A 7 -15.16 -15.11 0.57
C PRO A 7 -14.01 -14.16 0.86
N ARG A 8 -14.14 -13.38 1.92
CA ARG A 8 -13.05 -12.50 2.39
C ARG A 8 -12.03 -13.39 3.09
N ILE A 9 -10.84 -13.47 2.51
CA ILE A 9 -9.70 -14.21 3.08
C ILE A 9 -8.60 -13.20 3.33
N GLU A 10 -8.20 -13.06 4.59
CA GLU A 10 -7.05 -12.26 4.96
C GLU A 10 -5.79 -13.11 4.80
N ARG A 11 -4.91 -12.67 3.92
CA ARG A 11 -3.63 -13.30 3.64
C ARG A 11 -2.51 -12.42 4.16
N ARG A 12 -1.52 -13.04 4.83
CA ARG A 12 -0.31 -12.36 5.29
C ARG A 12 0.92 -13.09 4.80
N ARG A 13 1.99 -12.34 4.61
CA ARG A 13 3.30 -12.86 4.27
C ARG A 13 4.26 -12.57 5.42
N VAL A 14 4.92 -13.60 5.92
CA VAL A 14 5.73 -13.52 7.15
C VAL A 14 7.04 -14.28 7.01
N ILE A 15 8.02 -13.95 7.88
CA ILE A 15 9.27 -14.70 8.02
C ILE A 15 9.17 -15.60 9.25
N VAL A 16 9.41 -16.89 9.04
CA VAL A 16 9.54 -17.88 10.11
C VAL A 16 10.82 -18.68 9.87
N ASN A 17 11.71 -18.75 10.85
CA ASN A 17 13.01 -19.45 10.73
C ASN A 17 13.80 -19.04 9.47
N ASN A 18 13.91 -17.72 9.23
CA ASN A 18 14.61 -17.11 8.07
C ASN A 18 14.03 -17.47 6.68
N SER A 19 12.82 -17.99 6.62
CA SER A 19 12.13 -18.28 5.36
C SER A 19 10.81 -17.56 5.28
N ALA A 20 10.46 -17.07 4.08
CA ALA A 20 9.20 -16.40 3.84
C ALA A 20 8.07 -17.40 3.59
N TYR A 21 6.94 -17.15 4.19
CA TYR A 21 5.72 -17.96 4.05
C TYR A 21 4.52 -17.07 3.84
N TRP A 22 3.59 -17.52 3.03
CA TRP A 22 2.22 -17.04 3.04
C TRP A 22 1.41 -17.79 4.07
N GLY A 23 0.41 -17.12 4.62
CA GLY A 23 -0.55 -17.71 5.55
C GLY A 23 -1.91 -17.02 5.49
N THR A 24 -2.89 -17.68 6.06
CA THR A 24 -4.27 -17.20 6.18
C THR A 24 -4.55 -16.91 7.66
N MET A 25 -5.09 -15.72 7.94
CA MET A 25 -5.59 -15.39 9.28
C MET A 25 -6.83 -16.21 9.58
N LEU A 26 -6.87 -16.79 10.77
CA LEU A 26 -7.99 -17.55 11.28
C LEU A 26 -8.84 -16.69 12.23
N ASP A 27 -10.08 -17.10 12.45
CA ASP A 27 -11.05 -16.40 13.33
C ASP A 27 -10.59 -16.33 14.79
N ASP A 28 -9.73 -17.26 15.21
CA ASP A 28 -9.12 -17.28 16.56
C ASP A 28 -7.88 -16.37 16.71
N GLY A 29 -7.53 -15.63 15.65
CA GLY A 29 -6.40 -14.70 15.61
C GLY A 29 -5.06 -15.34 15.30
N GLN A 30 -4.98 -16.66 15.07
CA GLN A 30 -3.76 -17.31 14.63
C GLN A 30 -3.55 -17.18 13.12
N LEU A 31 -2.29 -17.26 12.69
CA LEU A 31 -1.93 -17.31 11.28
C LEU A 31 -1.57 -18.75 10.90
N ARG A 32 -2.38 -19.36 10.03
CA ARG A 32 -2.08 -20.66 9.44
C ARG A 32 -1.26 -20.48 8.18
N LEU A 33 0.00 -20.91 8.22
CA LEU A 33 0.89 -20.91 7.07
C LEU A 33 0.40 -21.89 6.00
N ASP A 34 0.82 -21.69 4.74
CA ASP A 34 0.42 -22.57 3.64
C ASP A 34 1.00 -24.01 3.76
N ASP A 35 2.01 -24.20 4.61
CA ASP A 35 2.54 -25.53 4.95
C ASP A 35 1.80 -26.19 6.14
N GLY A 36 0.75 -25.55 6.66
CA GLY A 36 -0.11 -26.06 7.71
C GLY A 36 0.27 -25.67 9.13
N ARG A 37 1.46 -25.10 9.36
CA ARG A 37 1.87 -24.64 10.69
C ARG A 37 1.02 -23.47 11.17
N LEU A 38 0.78 -23.43 12.48
CA LEU A 38 0.14 -22.28 13.14
C LEU A 38 1.20 -21.44 13.82
N VAL A 39 1.11 -20.13 13.66
CA VAL A 39 1.99 -19.17 14.33
C VAL A 39 1.16 -18.00 14.86
N ASP A 40 1.62 -17.39 15.93
CA ASP A 40 1.07 -16.14 16.41
C ASP A 40 1.60 -14.99 15.52
N PRO A 41 0.73 -14.26 14.82
CA PRO A 41 1.16 -13.17 13.94
C PRO A 41 1.88 -12.04 14.67
N ALA A 42 1.68 -11.88 15.98
CA ALA A 42 2.37 -10.87 16.77
C ALA A 42 3.84 -11.21 17.05
N THR A 43 4.24 -12.46 16.86
CA THR A 43 5.60 -12.95 17.18
C THR A 43 6.51 -13.12 15.97
N VAL A 44 6.00 -12.87 14.78
CA VAL A 44 6.72 -13.06 13.52
C VAL A 44 6.93 -11.74 12.79
N GLN A 45 8.00 -11.67 12.00
CA GLN A 45 8.25 -10.52 11.14
C GLN A 45 7.30 -10.59 9.91
N HIS A 46 6.56 -9.51 9.68
CA HIS A 46 5.74 -9.39 8.49
C HIS A 46 6.56 -8.91 7.29
N LEU A 47 6.14 -9.33 6.12
CA LEU A 47 6.61 -8.83 4.81
C LEU A 47 5.44 -8.15 4.08
N PRO A 48 5.71 -7.23 3.15
CA PRO A 48 4.64 -6.74 2.28
C PRO A 48 3.92 -7.93 1.63
N PRO A 49 2.57 -7.90 1.53
CA PRO A 49 1.80 -9.01 0.97
C PRO A 49 1.89 -9.05 -0.56
N LEU A 50 3.11 -9.06 -1.07
CA LEU A 50 3.45 -8.98 -2.49
C LEU A 50 4.54 -10.00 -2.83
N GLU A 51 4.29 -10.85 -3.83
CA GLU A 51 5.26 -11.78 -4.37
C GLU A 51 4.90 -12.12 -5.83
N PRO A 52 5.78 -11.81 -6.78
CA PRO A 52 7.04 -11.05 -6.64
C PRO A 52 6.80 -9.60 -6.20
N LEU A 53 7.87 -8.87 -5.90
CA LEU A 53 7.77 -7.43 -5.64
C LEU A 53 7.18 -6.73 -6.88
N PRO A 54 6.37 -5.68 -6.70
CA PRO A 54 5.73 -4.99 -7.80
C PRO A 54 6.75 -4.25 -8.65
N SER A 55 6.46 -4.07 -9.94
CA SER A 55 7.29 -3.26 -10.83
C SER A 55 7.13 -1.75 -10.59
N LYS A 56 6.04 -1.34 -9.97
CA LYS A 56 5.71 0.07 -9.71
C LYS A 56 4.67 0.20 -8.60
N ILE A 57 4.68 1.36 -7.94
CA ILE A 57 3.65 1.82 -7.04
C ILE A 57 3.09 3.12 -7.63
N ILE A 58 1.80 3.12 -7.91
CA ILE A 58 1.10 4.30 -8.47
C ILE A 58 0.08 4.75 -7.43
N ALA A 59 0.16 6.01 -7.05
CA ALA A 59 -0.80 6.64 -6.15
C ALA A 59 -1.69 7.64 -6.89
N VAL A 60 -2.93 7.77 -6.45
CA VAL A 60 -3.91 8.70 -7.03
C VAL A 60 -3.97 9.94 -6.16
N HIS A 61 -3.73 11.10 -6.77
CA HIS A 61 -3.85 12.39 -6.08
C HIS A 61 -5.31 12.70 -5.75
N LEU A 62 -5.54 13.19 -4.51
CA LEU A 62 -6.83 13.77 -4.10
C LEU A 62 -8.02 12.85 -4.42
N SER A 63 -7.89 11.56 -4.11
CA SER A 63 -8.89 10.54 -4.43
C SER A 63 -10.17 10.66 -3.60
N TYR A 64 -10.12 11.31 -2.44
CA TYR A 64 -11.27 11.50 -1.56
C TYR A 64 -11.93 12.86 -1.77
N SER A 65 -13.27 12.90 -1.83
CA SER A 65 -14.03 14.13 -2.03
C SER A 65 -13.85 15.13 -0.88
N SER A 66 -13.63 14.66 0.36
CA SER A 66 -13.34 15.49 1.52
C SER A 66 -12.06 16.33 1.35
N ARG A 67 -11.06 15.81 0.65
CA ARG A 67 -9.81 16.55 0.39
C ARG A 67 -10.01 17.77 -0.49
N GLY A 68 -11.00 17.77 -1.38
CA GLY A 68 -11.37 18.94 -2.15
C GLY A 68 -11.89 20.09 -1.30
N ILE A 69 -12.53 19.78 -0.16
CA ILE A 69 -13.03 20.76 0.81
C ILE A 69 -11.88 21.33 1.66
N GLU A 70 -10.96 20.47 2.09
CA GLU A 70 -9.81 20.84 2.92
C GLU A 70 -8.75 21.63 2.13
N SER A 71 -8.58 21.31 0.87
CA SER A 71 -7.59 21.90 -0.02
C SER A 71 -8.19 23.05 -0.84
N ARG A 72 -8.40 24.19 -0.21
CA ARG A 72 -9.02 25.39 -0.83
C ARG A 72 -8.37 25.84 -2.13
N ASN A 73 -7.08 25.51 -2.33
CA ASN A 73 -6.29 25.96 -3.48
C ASN A 73 -6.01 24.84 -4.50
N ASN A 74 -6.45 23.61 -4.25
CA ASN A 74 -6.20 22.49 -5.15
C ASN A 74 -7.41 21.53 -5.13
N PRO A 75 -8.49 21.90 -5.82
CA PRO A 75 -9.69 21.07 -5.86
C PRO A 75 -9.39 19.71 -6.50
N LYS A 76 -10.09 18.66 -6.03
CA LYS A 76 -10.04 17.34 -6.65
C LYS A 76 -10.29 17.46 -8.16
N PRO A 77 -9.45 16.82 -9.00
CA PRO A 77 -9.76 16.70 -10.42
C PRO A 77 -11.12 16.00 -10.62
N THR A 78 -12.01 16.61 -11.38
CA THR A 78 -13.38 16.08 -11.57
C THR A 78 -13.48 15.13 -12.76
N GLU A 79 -12.62 15.27 -13.76
CA GLU A 79 -12.71 14.55 -15.03
C GLU A 79 -11.64 13.47 -15.17
N THR A 80 -10.41 13.79 -14.82
CA THR A 80 -9.28 12.86 -14.96
C THR A 80 -8.49 12.79 -13.67
N PRO A 81 -8.26 11.59 -13.11
CA PRO A 81 -7.40 11.44 -11.95
C PRO A 81 -5.96 11.81 -12.29
N THR A 82 -5.28 12.44 -11.35
CA THR A 82 -3.84 12.69 -11.43
C THR A 82 -3.09 11.67 -10.59
N TYR A 83 -1.87 11.36 -11.00
CA TYR A 83 -1.08 10.28 -10.41
C TYR A 83 0.31 10.75 -10.04
N PHE A 84 0.89 10.10 -9.05
CA PHE A 84 2.32 10.11 -8.78
C PHE A 84 2.81 8.68 -8.52
N THR A 85 4.11 8.48 -8.55
CA THR A 85 4.72 7.19 -8.29
C THR A 85 5.54 7.24 -7.02
N LYS A 86 5.56 6.12 -6.30
CA LYS A 86 6.50 5.89 -5.21
C LYS A 86 7.55 4.88 -5.65
N PRO A 87 8.85 5.09 -5.33
CA PRO A 87 9.87 4.09 -5.61
C PRO A 87 9.59 2.80 -4.86
N ILE A 88 10.05 1.66 -5.38
CA ILE A 88 9.87 0.37 -4.73
C ILE A 88 10.56 0.30 -3.37
N THR A 89 11.65 1.03 -3.19
CA THR A 89 12.35 1.16 -1.90
C THR A 89 11.49 1.81 -0.81
N SER A 90 10.42 2.51 -1.17
CA SER A 90 9.47 3.03 -0.19
C SER A 90 8.59 1.95 0.45
N LEU A 91 8.48 0.75 -0.13
CA LEU A 91 7.71 -0.33 0.48
C LEU A 91 8.23 -0.68 1.88
N ASN A 92 7.28 -0.84 2.78
CA ASN A 92 7.48 -1.35 4.12
C ASN A 92 6.36 -2.34 4.43
N SER A 93 6.47 -3.06 5.50
CA SER A 93 5.50 -4.09 5.90
C SER A 93 4.64 -3.65 7.08
N HIS A 94 3.61 -4.43 7.37
CA HIS A 94 2.86 -4.35 8.62
C HIS A 94 3.83 -4.44 9.81
N GLY A 95 3.70 -3.50 10.77
CA GLY A 95 4.59 -3.43 11.93
C GLY A 95 6.03 -3.03 11.62
N GLY A 96 6.34 -2.68 10.37
CA GLY A 96 7.66 -2.19 9.99
C GLY A 96 7.99 -0.83 10.60
N GLU A 97 9.26 -0.60 10.91
CA GLU A 97 9.72 0.66 11.48
C GLU A 97 9.67 1.79 10.44
N LEU A 98 9.16 2.94 10.85
CA LEU A 98 9.18 4.18 10.08
C LEU A 98 10.24 5.10 10.64
N VAL A 99 11.32 5.26 9.90
CA VAL A 99 12.41 6.17 10.28
C VAL A 99 12.11 7.58 9.76
N LYS A 100 11.90 8.52 10.67
CA LYS A 100 11.81 9.94 10.29
C LYS A 100 13.22 10.45 9.98
N PRO A 101 13.49 10.92 8.75
CA PRO A 101 14.82 11.42 8.41
C PRO A 101 15.19 12.66 9.21
N ASP A 102 16.50 12.82 9.47
CA ASP A 102 17.02 14.00 10.16
C ASP A 102 16.67 15.28 9.43
N GLY A 103 16.33 16.31 10.19
CA GLY A 103 15.97 17.63 9.66
C GLY A 103 14.53 17.76 9.19
N ILE A 104 13.77 16.68 9.04
CA ILE A 104 12.35 16.73 8.74
C ILE A 104 11.58 17.17 9.99
N LYS A 105 10.82 18.24 9.86
CA LYS A 105 9.97 18.78 10.94
C LYS A 105 8.57 18.21 10.89
N TYR A 106 8.03 18.04 9.69
CA TYR A 106 6.65 17.64 9.48
C TYR A 106 6.54 16.33 8.69
N LEU A 107 6.49 15.21 9.43
CA LEU A 107 6.17 13.90 8.89
C LEU A 107 4.65 13.70 8.97
N ASN A 108 4.00 13.51 7.83
CA ASN A 108 2.57 13.26 7.70
C ASN A 108 2.31 11.81 7.35
N TYR A 109 1.15 11.30 7.74
CA TYR A 109 0.62 10.02 7.28
C TYR A 109 -0.76 10.21 6.67
N GLU A 110 -1.08 9.40 5.68
CA GLU A 110 -2.37 9.34 5.04
C GLU A 110 -2.79 7.87 5.00
N GLY A 111 -3.90 7.54 5.68
CA GLY A 111 -4.47 6.20 5.69
C GLY A 111 -5.23 5.96 4.39
N GLU A 112 -4.80 4.96 3.65
CA GLU A 112 -5.27 4.64 2.30
C GLU A 112 -5.59 3.15 2.15
N PHE A 113 -6.10 2.75 1.01
CA PHE A 113 -6.12 1.36 0.59
C PHE A 113 -5.42 1.19 -0.75
N ALA A 114 -4.75 0.07 -0.92
CA ALA A 114 -4.10 -0.31 -2.15
C ALA A 114 -4.89 -1.40 -2.87
N ALA A 115 -5.10 -1.25 -4.18
CA ALA A 115 -5.53 -2.33 -5.06
C ALA A 115 -4.29 -3.01 -5.63
N ILE A 116 -4.11 -4.29 -5.33
CA ILE A 116 -2.97 -5.08 -5.79
C ILE A 116 -3.31 -5.70 -7.14
N ILE A 117 -2.58 -5.30 -8.18
CA ILE A 117 -2.77 -5.86 -9.53
C ILE A 117 -2.03 -7.20 -9.62
N GLY A 118 -2.78 -8.27 -9.87
CA GLY A 118 -2.29 -9.65 -9.82
C GLY A 118 -1.85 -10.23 -11.17
N LYS A 119 -2.03 -9.51 -12.27
CA LYS A 119 -1.63 -9.96 -13.61
C LYS A 119 -1.23 -8.79 -14.49
N VAL A 120 -0.49 -9.06 -15.55
CA VAL A 120 -0.15 -8.04 -16.56
C VAL A 120 -1.44 -7.49 -17.17
N THR A 121 -1.62 -6.18 -17.07
CA THR A 121 -2.86 -5.49 -17.46
C THR A 121 -2.54 -4.33 -18.39
N ARG A 122 -3.23 -4.27 -19.53
CA ARG A 122 -3.09 -3.18 -20.50
C ARG A 122 -4.37 -3.04 -21.34
N ASN A 123 -4.87 -1.81 -21.49
CA ASN A 123 -6.01 -1.48 -22.33
C ASN A 123 -7.28 -2.30 -22.03
N VAL A 124 -7.55 -2.53 -20.75
CA VAL A 124 -8.75 -3.22 -20.29
C VAL A 124 -9.89 -2.24 -20.08
N THR A 125 -11.12 -2.71 -20.21
CA THR A 125 -12.32 -1.93 -19.84
C THR A 125 -12.42 -1.80 -18.31
N PRO A 126 -13.23 -0.86 -17.79
CA PRO A 126 -13.50 -0.77 -16.35
C PRO A 126 -14.01 -2.08 -15.73
N GLU A 127 -14.85 -2.82 -16.46
CA GLU A 127 -15.41 -4.10 -16.04
C GLU A 127 -14.32 -5.17 -15.95
N GLU A 128 -13.46 -5.27 -16.95
CA GLU A 128 -12.34 -6.21 -17.01
C GLU A 128 -11.25 -5.88 -15.96
N ALA A 129 -11.14 -4.61 -15.55
CA ALA A 129 -10.14 -4.19 -14.56
C ALA A 129 -10.33 -4.89 -13.22
N TRP A 130 -11.56 -5.20 -12.82
CA TRP A 130 -11.85 -5.94 -11.58
C TRP A 130 -11.25 -7.34 -11.57
N ASP A 131 -11.18 -8.01 -12.71
CA ASP A 131 -10.57 -9.32 -12.85
C ASP A 131 -9.03 -9.29 -12.84
N CYS A 132 -8.46 -8.08 -12.85
CA CYS A 132 -7.01 -7.89 -12.76
C CYS A 132 -6.53 -7.67 -11.32
N ILE A 133 -7.44 -7.43 -10.38
CA ILE A 133 -7.12 -7.18 -8.98
C ILE A 133 -6.97 -8.52 -8.25
N ALA A 134 -5.81 -8.74 -7.63
CA ALA A 134 -5.55 -9.90 -6.77
C ALA A 134 -6.12 -9.73 -5.37
N GLY A 135 -6.21 -8.48 -4.89
CA GLY A 135 -6.72 -8.17 -3.56
C GLY A 135 -6.54 -6.71 -3.20
N PHE A 136 -6.92 -6.40 -1.97
CA PHE A 136 -6.78 -5.08 -1.38
C PHE A 136 -6.00 -5.17 -0.06
N ALA A 137 -5.25 -4.14 0.26
CA ALA A 137 -4.54 -4.01 1.53
C ALA A 137 -4.65 -2.59 2.07
N PRO A 138 -4.67 -2.39 3.40
CA PRO A 138 -4.45 -1.07 3.97
C PRO A 138 -3.03 -0.62 3.67
N VAL A 139 -2.85 0.67 3.46
CA VAL A 139 -1.54 1.27 3.19
C VAL A 139 -1.44 2.63 3.85
N LEU A 140 -0.25 3.01 4.28
CA LEU A 140 0.05 4.37 4.68
C LEU A 140 0.84 5.07 3.56
N ASP A 141 0.32 6.21 3.09
CA ASP A 141 1.06 7.10 2.21
C ASP A 141 1.78 8.16 3.04
N MET A 142 2.99 7.81 3.50
CA MET A 142 3.81 8.70 4.33
C MET A 142 4.37 9.86 3.52
N GLY A 143 4.50 11.02 4.15
CA GLY A 143 5.01 12.20 3.48
C GLY A 143 5.88 13.10 4.36
N ALA A 144 7.06 13.50 3.85
CA ALA A 144 7.92 14.53 4.42
C ALA A 144 7.50 15.88 3.84
N GLN A 145 6.54 16.53 4.47
CA GLN A 145 5.87 17.74 3.94
C GLN A 145 6.78 18.96 3.84
N ASP A 146 7.91 18.97 4.54
CA ASP A 146 8.95 20.01 4.43
C ASP A 146 9.42 20.22 2.98
N PHE A 147 9.32 19.20 2.13
CA PHE A 147 9.74 19.27 0.73
C PHE A 147 8.64 19.65 -0.26
N ARG A 148 7.40 19.85 0.19
CA ARG A 148 6.27 20.06 -0.71
C ARG A 148 6.46 21.19 -1.71
N ASP A 149 6.96 22.32 -1.22
CA ASP A 149 7.12 23.52 -2.06
C ASP A 149 8.38 23.44 -2.97
N THR A 150 9.36 22.64 -2.60
CA THR A 150 10.62 22.48 -3.34
C THR A 150 10.64 21.30 -4.30
N ASP A 151 9.71 20.36 -4.16
CA ASP A 151 9.61 19.16 -4.99
C ASP A 151 8.88 19.41 -6.33
N GLN A 152 8.33 20.60 -6.50
CA GLN A 152 7.71 21.13 -7.73
C GLN A 152 6.72 20.16 -8.39
N GLY A 153 5.93 19.43 -7.57
CA GLY A 153 4.93 18.51 -8.03
C GLY A 153 5.42 17.10 -8.39
N SER A 154 6.72 16.83 -8.33
CA SER A 154 7.25 15.48 -8.57
C SER A 154 6.82 14.48 -7.51
N MET A 155 6.58 14.97 -6.30
CA MET A 155 6.26 14.20 -5.09
C MET A 155 7.33 13.20 -4.65
N LEU A 156 8.45 13.11 -5.37
CA LEU A 156 9.48 12.08 -5.11
C LEU A 156 10.13 12.25 -3.74
N ARG A 157 10.52 13.48 -3.39
CA ARG A 157 11.11 13.76 -2.06
C ARG A 157 10.08 13.74 -0.95
N VAL A 158 8.86 14.20 -1.25
CA VAL A 158 7.76 14.21 -0.28
C VAL A 158 7.33 12.78 0.08
N LYS A 159 7.13 11.91 -0.91
CA LYS A 159 6.45 10.62 -0.77
C LYS A 159 7.34 9.39 -0.99
N GLY A 160 8.56 9.60 -1.50
CA GLY A 160 9.38 8.50 -2.03
C GLY A 160 10.55 8.06 -1.15
N MET A 161 10.62 8.47 0.10
CA MET A 161 11.68 8.01 1.01
C MET A 161 11.52 6.53 1.35
N ASP A 162 12.63 5.90 1.71
CA ASP A 162 12.68 4.48 2.07
C ASP A 162 11.70 4.19 3.22
N GLY A 163 10.93 3.11 3.08
CA GLY A 163 9.96 2.69 4.07
C GLY A 163 8.66 3.53 4.14
N PHE A 164 8.48 4.56 3.32
CA PHE A 164 7.33 5.48 3.37
C PHE A 164 6.04 4.93 2.76
N CYS A 165 5.96 3.63 2.55
CA CYS A 165 4.76 2.95 2.05
C CYS A 165 4.52 1.63 2.81
N PRO A 166 4.21 1.68 4.12
CA PRO A 166 3.79 0.48 4.84
C PRO A 166 2.53 -0.10 4.23
N LEU A 167 2.60 -1.36 3.83
CA LEU A 167 1.50 -2.12 3.23
C LEU A 167 1.14 -3.27 4.17
N GLY A 168 -0.13 -3.33 4.59
CA GLY A 168 -0.65 -4.29 5.56
C GLY A 168 -1.15 -5.60 4.97
#